data_ec2c24dd04683a743e6b225b51ef980d
#
_entry.id   ec2c24dd04683a743e6b225b51ef980d
#
_cell.length_a   1.000
_cell.length_b   1.000
_cell.length_c   1.000
_cell.angle_alpha   90.00
_cell.angle_beta   90.00
_cell.angle_gamma   90.00
#
_symmetry.space_group_name_H-M   'P 1'
#
loop_
_entity.id
_entity.type
_entity.pdbx_description
1 polymer ?
#
loop_
_entity_poly.entity_id
_entity_poly.type
_entity_poly.pdbx_seq_one_letter_code
_entity_poly.pdbx_strand_id
1 'polypeptide(L)'
;QLQEEAPAKIDRPSKLDAYKPLLHTLMDSGIFNCVVLLERLQAEGYDGGISIIKDYVHPYRPAKHIPAVRRFETLLGKQAQMDWGICQYEDSSGVIHKVPAFVMILGASRAKYVEFTARCDLSSLERCMVNAFLYFGGVPETALTDNMKTVVVGREAGKPIWNTQFADFAVDMGFVPKVCRIRSPQTKGKVERLVRYVKDSFIPGRSFQDLGDLNRQALAWCRSVDSRVHGTTGEIPLQALKEEKLRALPAAAVLEKYRWETRIVTREGLV
;
A
#
# COMPACT_ATOMS: atom_id res chain seq x y z
N GLN A 1 22.14 9.97 -54.70
CA GLN A 1 21.67 9.85 -53.29
C GLN A 1 22.27 8.59 -52.72
N LEU A 2 23.33 8.75 -51.94
CA LEU A 2 23.95 7.68 -51.13
C LEU A 2 23.02 7.40 -49.94
N GLN A 3 22.42 6.21 -49.91
CA GLN A 3 21.80 5.66 -48.69
C GLN A 3 22.93 5.26 -47.73
N GLU A 4 23.14 6.04 -46.66
CA GLU A 4 23.95 5.61 -45.52
C GLU A 4 23.23 4.45 -44.84
N GLU A 5 23.74 3.25 -45.02
CA GLU A 5 23.34 2.10 -44.20
C GLU A 5 23.73 2.38 -42.75
N ALA A 6 22.74 2.35 -41.85
CA ALA A 6 22.98 2.48 -40.42
C ALA A 6 23.95 1.35 -39.96
N PRO A 7 24.97 1.67 -39.13
CA PRO A 7 25.94 0.68 -38.71
C PRO A 7 25.26 -0.47 -37.96
N ALA A 8 25.61 -1.70 -38.33
CA ALA A 8 25.12 -2.90 -37.69
C ALA A 8 25.34 -2.86 -36.17
N LYS A 9 24.29 -3.05 -35.37
CA LYS A 9 24.39 -3.13 -33.93
C LYS A 9 25.33 -4.26 -33.56
N ILE A 10 26.47 -3.93 -32.98
CA ILE A 10 27.41 -4.90 -32.40
C ILE A 10 26.71 -5.52 -31.18
N ASP A 11 26.43 -6.82 -31.28
CA ASP A 11 25.80 -7.60 -30.20
C ASP A 11 26.83 -7.78 -29.07
N ARG A 12 26.85 -6.89 -28.12
CA ARG A 12 27.71 -6.98 -26.93
C ARG A 12 27.01 -7.77 -25.86
N PRO A 13 27.65 -8.79 -25.23
CA PRO A 13 27.02 -9.52 -24.14
C PRO A 13 26.58 -8.59 -23.03
N SER A 14 25.33 -8.71 -22.63
CA SER A 14 24.75 -7.91 -21.55
C SER A 14 24.91 -8.62 -20.21
N LYS A 15 25.19 -7.86 -19.14
CA LYS A 15 25.14 -8.40 -17.76
C LYS A 15 23.83 -9.12 -17.44
N LEU A 16 22.75 -8.79 -18.16
CA LEU A 16 21.44 -9.39 -17.99
C LEU A 16 21.33 -10.78 -18.62
N ASP A 17 22.19 -11.15 -19.57
CA ASP A 17 22.00 -12.36 -20.39
C ASP A 17 21.94 -13.63 -19.55
N ALA A 18 22.78 -13.73 -18.52
CA ALA A 18 22.78 -14.88 -17.61
C ALA A 18 21.48 -14.99 -16.78
N TYR A 19 20.75 -13.90 -16.62
CA TYR A 19 19.54 -13.81 -15.78
C TYR A 19 18.24 -13.79 -16.58
N LYS A 20 18.30 -13.79 -17.91
CA LYS A 20 17.11 -13.82 -18.78
C LYS A 20 16.17 -15.00 -18.51
N PRO A 21 16.65 -16.25 -18.28
CA PRO A 21 15.76 -17.36 -17.94
C PRO A 21 14.95 -17.10 -16.66
N LEU A 22 15.58 -16.58 -15.61
CA LEU A 22 14.90 -16.21 -14.38
C LEU A 22 13.88 -15.08 -14.61
N LEU A 23 14.25 -14.06 -15.42
CA LEU A 23 13.30 -13.01 -15.80
C LEU A 23 12.07 -13.54 -16.50
N HIS A 24 12.23 -14.48 -17.44
CA HIS A 24 11.09 -15.10 -18.13
C HIS A 24 10.21 -15.85 -17.14
N THR A 25 10.77 -16.67 -16.25
CA THR A 25 10.01 -17.38 -15.22
C THR A 25 9.19 -16.42 -14.36
N LEU A 26 9.79 -15.29 -13.96
CA LEU A 26 9.10 -14.26 -13.16
C LEU A 26 8.02 -13.53 -13.98
N MET A 27 8.27 -13.19 -15.23
CA MET A 27 7.27 -12.60 -16.14
C MET A 27 6.11 -13.54 -16.44
N ASP A 28 6.36 -14.81 -16.63
CA ASP A 28 5.34 -15.85 -16.87
C ASP A 28 4.45 -16.05 -15.65
N SER A 29 5.00 -15.83 -14.43
CA SER A 29 4.21 -15.75 -13.19
C SER A 29 3.49 -14.40 -13.01
N GLY A 30 3.54 -13.50 -14.00
CA GLY A 30 2.84 -12.22 -14.00
C GLY A 30 3.60 -11.06 -13.35
N ILE A 31 4.87 -11.23 -12.99
CA ILE A 31 5.69 -10.19 -12.35
C ILE A 31 6.35 -9.31 -13.40
N PHE A 32 5.81 -8.10 -13.66
CA PHE A 32 6.36 -7.12 -14.60
C PHE A 32 6.89 -5.85 -13.91
N ASN A 33 6.93 -5.83 -12.58
CA ASN A 33 7.48 -4.71 -11.82
C ASN A 33 9.01 -4.78 -11.81
N CYS A 34 9.66 -3.88 -12.55
CA CYS A 34 11.13 -3.90 -12.69
C CYS A 34 11.91 -3.67 -11.38
N VAL A 35 11.29 -3.10 -10.34
CA VAL A 35 11.93 -2.99 -9.02
C VAL A 35 11.97 -4.35 -8.35
N VAL A 36 10.84 -5.09 -8.38
CA VAL A 36 10.77 -6.45 -7.85
C VAL A 36 11.71 -7.37 -8.62
N LEU A 37 11.71 -7.27 -9.97
CA LEU A 37 12.61 -8.05 -10.81
C LEU A 37 14.08 -7.78 -10.44
N LEU A 38 14.45 -6.49 -10.27
CA LEU A 38 15.81 -6.13 -9.86
C LEU A 38 16.17 -6.74 -8.49
N GLU A 39 15.29 -6.62 -7.49
CA GLU A 39 15.51 -7.19 -6.15
C GLU A 39 15.74 -8.71 -6.22
N ARG A 40 15.00 -9.43 -7.08
CA ARG A 40 15.17 -10.87 -7.27
C ARG A 40 16.48 -11.22 -7.98
N LEU A 41 16.83 -10.49 -9.02
CA LEU A 41 18.08 -10.69 -9.74
C LEU A 41 19.29 -10.36 -8.85
N GLN A 42 19.21 -9.32 -8.02
CA GLN A 42 20.27 -8.97 -7.08
C GLN A 42 20.47 -10.06 -6.01
N ALA A 43 19.42 -10.72 -5.57
CA ALA A 43 19.51 -11.87 -4.67
C ALA A 43 20.28 -13.05 -5.29
N GLU A 44 20.25 -13.16 -6.63
CA GLU A 44 20.99 -14.16 -7.40
C GLU A 44 22.37 -13.62 -7.92
N GLY A 45 22.79 -12.46 -7.43
CA GLY A 45 24.12 -11.90 -7.75
C GLY A 45 24.16 -10.93 -8.93
N TYR A 46 23.03 -10.44 -9.46
CA TYR A 46 23.01 -9.43 -10.51
C TYR A 46 23.52 -8.08 -10.00
N ASP A 47 24.54 -7.53 -10.64
CA ASP A 47 25.17 -6.23 -10.30
C ASP A 47 24.79 -5.09 -11.28
N GLY A 48 23.86 -5.38 -12.22
CA GLY A 48 23.45 -4.41 -13.23
C GLY A 48 22.36 -3.44 -12.76
N GLY A 49 22.14 -2.39 -13.54
CA GLY A 49 21.14 -1.36 -13.24
C GLY A 49 19.72 -1.71 -13.69
N ILE A 50 18.73 -1.04 -13.09
CA ILE A 50 17.31 -1.22 -13.41
C ILE A 50 16.95 -0.81 -14.85
N SER A 51 17.72 0.07 -15.49
CA SER A 51 17.44 0.54 -16.85
C SER A 51 17.49 -0.59 -17.86
N ILE A 52 18.50 -1.46 -17.77
CA ILE A 52 18.65 -2.62 -18.64
C ILE A 52 17.44 -3.57 -18.49
N ILE A 53 16.98 -3.78 -17.24
CA ILE A 53 15.80 -4.60 -16.97
C ILE A 53 14.53 -3.96 -17.57
N LYS A 54 14.39 -2.64 -17.42
CA LYS A 54 13.24 -1.90 -17.99
C LYS A 54 13.17 -2.01 -19.50
N ASP A 55 14.30 -1.85 -20.17
CA ASP A 55 14.38 -1.93 -21.63
C ASP A 55 14.08 -3.35 -22.10
N TYR A 56 14.60 -4.36 -21.42
CA TYR A 56 14.34 -5.76 -21.74
C TYR A 56 12.88 -6.18 -21.52
N VAL A 57 12.27 -5.76 -20.41
CA VAL A 57 10.89 -6.13 -20.04
C VAL A 57 9.84 -5.32 -20.82
N HIS A 58 10.20 -4.15 -21.34
CA HIS A 58 9.26 -3.24 -22.02
C HIS A 58 8.40 -3.91 -23.10
N PRO A 59 8.96 -4.69 -24.08
CA PRO A 59 8.16 -5.32 -25.14
C PRO A 59 7.22 -6.43 -24.62
N TYR A 60 7.49 -7.00 -23.46
CA TYR A 60 6.67 -8.08 -22.88
C TYR A 60 5.51 -7.55 -22.02
N ARG A 61 5.46 -6.23 -21.76
CA ARG A 61 4.40 -5.66 -20.95
C ARG A 61 3.07 -5.59 -21.70
N PRO A 62 1.97 -6.03 -21.07
CA PRO A 62 0.65 -5.80 -21.65
C PRO A 62 0.36 -4.29 -21.78
N ALA A 63 -0.22 -3.88 -22.91
CA ALA A 63 -0.56 -2.49 -23.18
C ALA A 63 -1.53 -1.94 -22.12
N LYS A 64 -1.17 -0.85 -21.45
CA LYS A 64 -2.03 -0.18 -20.45
C LYS A 64 -2.51 1.17 -20.98
N HIS A 65 -3.82 1.35 -21.02
CA HIS A 65 -4.43 2.67 -21.27
C HIS A 65 -4.35 3.50 -19.97
N ILE A 66 -3.59 4.60 -19.98
CA ILE A 66 -3.43 5.51 -18.83
C ILE A 66 -4.27 6.75 -19.08
N PRO A 67 -5.42 6.93 -18.42
CA PRO A 67 -6.19 8.17 -18.52
C PRO A 67 -5.44 9.33 -17.85
N ALA A 68 -5.58 10.55 -18.41
CA ALA A 68 -5.02 11.76 -17.82
C ALA A 68 -5.71 12.07 -16.47
N VAL A 69 -4.95 12.17 -15.39
CA VAL A 69 -5.46 12.40 -14.03
C VAL A 69 -4.96 13.73 -13.49
N ARG A 70 -5.88 14.63 -13.10
CA ARG A 70 -5.52 15.87 -12.40
C ARG A 70 -5.08 15.52 -10.96
N ARG A 71 -3.84 15.83 -10.62
CA ARG A 71 -3.28 15.55 -9.28
C ARG A 71 -3.78 16.57 -8.27
N PHE A 72 -4.16 16.08 -7.10
CA PHE A 72 -4.57 16.92 -5.97
C PHE A 72 -3.51 16.81 -4.85
N GLU A 73 -2.85 17.90 -4.55
CA GLU A 73 -1.87 17.96 -3.46
C GLU A 73 -2.54 18.37 -2.14
N THR A 74 -2.06 17.81 -1.04
CA THR A 74 -2.55 18.10 0.31
C THR A 74 -1.44 18.72 1.14
N LEU A 75 -1.80 19.62 2.03
CA LEU A 75 -0.86 20.22 2.98
C LEU A 75 -0.44 19.20 4.06
N LEU A 76 0.70 19.47 4.70
CA LEU A 76 1.23 18.68 5.80
C LEU A 76 0.22 18.51 6.94
N GLY A 77 0.06 17.30 7.45
CA GLY A 77 -0.84 16.95 8.54
C GLY A 77 -2.34 16.98 8.23
N LYS A 78 -2.74 17.42 7.05
CA LYS A 78 -4.16 17.66 6.75
C LYS A 78 -4.96 16.42 6.44
N GLN A 79 -4.39 15.43 5.77
CA GLN A 79 -5.19 14.31 5.31
C GLN A 79 -4.38 13.02 5.22
N ALA A 80 -4.95 11.94 5.75
CA ALA A 80 -4.64 10.59 5.34
C ALA A 80 -5.75 10.04 4.45
N GLN A 81 -5.41 9.13 3.55
CA GLN A 81 -6.36 8.32 2.78
C GLN A 81 -6.22 6.88 3.22
N MET A 82 -7.34 6.20 3.40
CA MET A 82 -7.36 4.78 3.80
C MET A 82 -8.29 3.96 2.91
N ASP A 83 -7.96 2.68 2.78
CA ASP A 83 -8.74 1.73 2.00
C ASP A 83 -8.48 0.29 2.43
N TRP A 84 -9.40 -0.60 2.03
CA TRP A 84 -9.21 -2.03 2.07
C TRP A 84 -8.88 -2.58 0.70
N GLY A 85 -7.88 -3.45 0.63
CA GLY A 85 -7.61 -4.30 -0.52
C GLY A 85 -7.79 -5.76 -0.14
N ILE A 86 -8.20 -6.61 -1.07
CA ILE A 86 -8.11 -8.06 -0.89
C ILE A 86 -6.84 -8.53 -1.59
N CYS A 87 -5.94 -9.15 -0.84
CA CYS A 87 -4.72 -9.76 -1.33
C CYS A 87 -4.81 -11.29 -1.23
N GLN A 88 -3.93 -11.97 -1.93
CA GLN A 88 -3.75 -13.42 -1.82
C GLN A 88 -2.28 -13.69 -1.61
N TYR A 89 -1.96 -14.61 -0.72
CA TYR A 89 -0.62 -15.12 -0.55
C TYR A 89 -0.65 -16.64 -0.39
N GLU A 90 0.43 -17.28 -0.77
CA GLU A 90 0.64 -18.70 -0.57
C GLU A 90 1.53 -18.89 0.67
N ASP A 91 1.13 -19.76 1.58
CA ASP A 91 1.92 -20.12 2.75
C ASP A 91 2.99 -21.16 2.42
N SER A 92 3.82 -21.52 3.41
CA SER A 92 4.90 -22.50 3.25
C SER A 92 4.42 -23.93 2.93
N SER A 93 3.12 -24.20 3.08
CA SER A 93 2.50 -25.50 2.75
C SER A 93 1.81 -25.49 1.38
N GLY A 94 1.87 -24.38 0.63
CA GLY A 94 1.25 -24.22 -0.69
C GLY A 94 -0.24 -23.85 -0.64
N VAL A 95 -0.76 -23.49 0.55
CA VAL A 95 -2.16 -23.09 0.69
C VAL A 95 -2.32 -21.61 0.38
N ILE A 96 -3.28 -21.30 -0.50
CA ILE A 96 -3.59 -19.91 -0.88
C ILE A 96 -4.60 -19.31 0.11
N HIS A 97 -4.18 -18.24 0.77
CA HIS A 97 -4.98 -17.46 1.69
C HIS A 97 -5.45 -16.16 1.05
N LYS A 98 -6.76 -15.84 1.21
CA LYS A 98 -7.30 -14.52 0.90
C LYS A 98 -7.36 -13.70 2.18
N VAL A 99 -6.66 -12.56 2.18
CA VAL A 99 -6.58 -11.70 3.37
C VAL A 99 -6.91 -10.26 3.03
N PRO A 100 -7.71 -9.57 3.85
CA PRO A 100 -7.86 -8.13 3.78
C PRO A 100 -6.54 -7.43 4.08
N ALA A 101 -6.19 -6.45 3.27
CA ALA A 101 -5.08 -5.54 3.48
C ALA A 101 -5.63 -4.14 3.78
N PHE A 102 -5.47 -3.68 5.01
CA PHE A 102 -5.66 -2.29 5.34
C PHE A 102 -4.48 -1.48 4.83
N VAL A 103 -4.74 -0.39 4.16
CA VAL A 103 -3.72 0.53 3.68
C VAL A 103 -4.07 1.96 4.08
N MET A 104 -3.07 2.71 4.56
CA MET A 104 -3.19 4.13 4.84
C MET A 104 -1.98 4.87 4.28
N ILE A 105 -2.21 6.06 3.71
CA ILE A 105 -1.17 6.92 3.17
C ILE A 105 -1.42 8.37 3.58
N LEU A 106 -0.39 9.04 4.08
CA LEU A 106 -0.44 10.47 4.34
C LEU A 106 -0.44 11.26 3.03
N GLY A 107 -1.26 12.28 2.98
CA GLY A 107 -1.53 13.02 1.76
C GLY A 107 -0.36 13.88 1.27
N ALA A 108 0.48 14.40 2.16
CA ALA A 108 1.64 15.23 1.83
C ALA A 108 2.91 14.40 1.73
N SER A 109 3.42 13.84 2.81
CA SER A 109 4.67 13.07 2.87
C SER A 109 4.67 11.81 2.01
N ARG A 110 3.51 11.24 1.70
CA ARG A 110 3.36 9.93 1.05
C ARG A 110 3.83 8.75 1.90
N ALA A 111 4.13 8.97 3.19
CA ALA A 111 4.40 7.90 4.11
C ALA A 111 3.19 6.95 4.16
N LYS A 112 3.47 5.64 4.10
CA LYS A 112 2.44 4.61 3.95
C LYS A 112 2.52 3.57 5.05
N TYR A 113 1.36 3.04 5.39
CA TYR A 113 1.19 1.95 6.33
C TYR A 113 0.33 0.85 5.70
N VAL A 114 0.72 -0.39 5.91
CA VAL A 114 0.01 -1.58 5.43
C VAL A 114 -0.06 -2.60 6.55
N GLU A 115 -1.26 -3.12 6.79
CA GLU A 115 -1.52 -4.19 7.75
C GLU A 115 -2.54 -5.18 7.18
N PHE A 116 -2.26 -6.46 7.34
CA PHE A 116 -3.15 -7.54 6.91
C PHE A 116 -3.91 -8.07 8.11
N THR A 117 -5.19 -8.40 7.91
CA THR A 117 -6.08 -8.85 8.97
C THR A 117 -6.85 -10.09 8.55
N ALA A 118 -7.36 -10.84 9.52
CA ALA A 118 -8.24 -11.97 9.23
C ALA A 118 -9.63 -11.52 8.75
N ARG A 119 -10.07 -10.30 9.14
CA ARG A 119 -11.39 -9.74 8.84
C ARG A 119 -11.26 -8.26 8.49
N CYS A 120 -12.23 -7.72 7.74
CA CYS A 120 -12.37 -6.29 7.45
C CYS A 120 -13.62 -5.69 8.14
N ASP A 121 -13.84 -6.06 9.40
CA ASP A 121 -14.87 -5.49 10.27
C ASP A 121 -14.44 -4.15 10.89
N LEU A 122 -15.34 -3.53 11.64
CA LEU A 122 -15.09 -2.22 12.24
C LEU A 122 -13.97 -2.26 13.28
N SER A 123 -13.94 -3.27 14.14
CA SER A 123 -12.89 -3.41 15.15
C SER A 123 -11.51 -3.60 14.54
N SER A 124 -11.42 -4.39 13.45
CA SER A 124 -10.18 -4.52 12.68
C SER A 124 -9.75 -3.20 12.04
N LEU A 125 -10.70 -2.41 11.53
CA LEU A 125 -10.43 -1.09 10.97
C LEU A 125 -9.88 -0.13 12.03
N GLU A 126 -10.54 -0.03 13.18
CA GLU A 126 -10.15 0.84 14.30
C GLU A 126 -8.75 0.48 14.79
N ARG A 127 -8.47 -0.81 15.00
CA ARG A 127 -7.15 -1.30 15.39
C ARG A 127 -6.07 -0.96 14.36
N CYS A 128 -6.31 -1.21 13.08
CA CYS A 128 -5.37 -0.88 12.02
C CYS A 128 -5.10 0.62 11.94
N MET A 129 -6.13 1.46 12.15
CA MET A 129 -5.97 2.92 12.18
C MET A 129 -5.12 3.36 13.37
N VAL A 130 -5.34 2.81 14.56
CA VAL A 130 -4.50 3.09 15.75
C VAL A 130 -3.04 2.70 15.48
N ASN A 131 -2.81 1.50 14.93
CA ASN A 131 -1.46 1.04 14.57
C ASN A 131 -0.80 1.96 13.52
N ALA A 132 -1.57 2.43 12.54
CA ALA A 132 -1.07 3.39 11.55
C ALA A 132 -0.72 4.74 12.18
N PHE A 133 -1.52 5.27 13.10
CA PHE A 133 -1.24 6.51 13.80
C PHE A 133 0.00 6.39 14.69
N LEU A 134 0.16 5.26 15.39
CA LEU A 134 1.38 4.95 16.13
C LEU A 134 2.61 4.89 15.21
N TYR A 135 2.49 4.26 14.06
CA TYR A 135 3.56 4.16 13.06
C TYR A 135 3.97 5.54 12.50
N PHE A 136 3.00 6.41 12.22
CA PHE A 136 3.26 7.78 11.74
C PHE A 136 3.71 8.74 12.85
N GLY A 137 3.52 8.37 14.11
CA GLY A 137 3.84 9.22 15.27
C GLY A 137 2.82 10.32 15.55
N GLY A 138 1.59 10.22 15.00
CA GLY A 138 0.53 11.19 15.23
C GLY A 138 -0.72 10.95 14.37
N VAL A 139 -1.70 11.82 14.53
CA VAL A 139 -3.04 11.71 13.92
C VAL A 139 -3.22 12.82 12.88
N PRO A 140 -3.60 12.51 11.62
CA PRO A 140 -3.92 13.53 10.62
C PRO A 140 -5.22 14.26 10.97
N GLU A 141 -5.37 15.49 10.49
CA GLU A 141 -6.60 16.26 10.74
C GLU A 141 -7.84 15.58 10.17
N THR A 142 -7.71 14.92 9.02
CA THR A 142 -8.81 14.20 8.36
C THR A 142 -8.37 12.84 7.87
N ALA A 143 -9.25 11.84 7.98
CA ALA A 143 -9.10 10.54 7.36
C ALA A 143 -10.16 10.35 6.27
N LEU A 144 -9.70 10.19 5.03
CA LEU A 144 -10.55 10.02 3.85
C LEU A 144 -10.70 8.54 3.51
N THR A 145 -11.94 8.07 3.41
CA THR A 145 -12.28 6.70 3.01
C THR A 145 -13.31 6.70 1.88
N ASP A 146 -13.61 5.54 1.32
CA ASP A 146 -14.81 5.36 0.51
C ASP A 146 -16.06 5.16 1.39
N ASN A 147 -17.20 4.86 0.75
CA ASN A 147 -18.44 4.57 1.47
C ASN A 147 -18.46 3.12 2.00
N MET A 148 -17.45 2.73 2.80
CA MET A 148 -17.45 1.41 3.45
C MET A 148 -18.69 1.26 4.33
N LYS A 149 -19.41 0.13 4.21
CA LYS A 149 -20.60 -0.15 5.03
C LYS A 149 -20.30 -0.20 6.53
N THR A 150 -19.07 -0.52 6.90
CA THR A 150 -18.60 -0.52 8.30
C THR A 150 -18.52 0.88 8.90
N VAL A 151 -18.33 1.90 8.05
CA VAL A 151 -18.08 3.29 8.46
C VAL A 151 -19.29 4.18 8.20
N VAL A 152 -19.96 4.00 7.04
CA VAL A 152 -21.12 4.79 6.62
C VAL A 152 -22.35 3.88 6.56
N VAL A 153 -23.29 4.09 7.47
CA VAL A 153 -24.53 3.28 7.56
C VAL A 153 -25.64 3.78 6.65
N GLY A 154 -25.55 5.01 6.17
CA GLY A 154 -26.57 5.61 5.30
C GLY A 154 -26.20 7.02 4.84
N ARG A 155 -27.16 7.69 4.19
CA ARG A 155 -27.03 9.10 3.79
C ARG A 155 -28.36 9.83 4.04
N GLU A 156 -28.26 11.04 4.51
CA GLU A 156 -29.39 11.97 4.68
C GLU A 156 -29.02 13.32 4.06
N ALA A 157 -29.86 13.84 3.20
CA ALA A 157 -29.63 15.09 2.46
C ALA A 157 -28.22 15.17 1.81
N GLY A 158 -27.72 14.03 1.29
CA GLY A 158 -26.41 13.92 0.65
C GLY A 158 -25.22 13.81 1.63
N LYS A 159 -25.45 13.98 2.94
CA LYS A 159 -24.41 13.82 3.96
C LYS A 159 -24.32 12.35 4.43
N PRO A 160 -23.12 11.84 4.76
CA PRO A 160 -22.98 10.50 5.30
C PRO A 160 -23.55 10.42 6.71
N ILE A 161 -24.27 9.35 7.01
CA ILE A 161 -24.62 8.94 8.38
C ILE A 161 -23.52 7.95 8.80
N TRP A 162 -22.74 8.36 9.78
CA TRP A 162 -21.63 7.56 10.29
C TRP A 162 -22.14 6.44 11.21
N ASN A 163 -21.46 5.31 11.20
CA ASN A 163 -21.59 4.32 12.25
C ASN A 163 -21.22 5.01 13.59
N THR A 164 -22.05 4.85 14.61
CA THR A 164 -21.89 5.55 15.91
C THR A 164 -20.55 5.19 16.56
N GLN A 165 -20.18 3.89 16.60
CA GLN A 165 -18.90 3.46 17.15
C GLN A 165 -17.72 4.11 16.40
N PHE A 166 -17.78 4.18 15.07
CA PHE A 166 -16.73 4.83 14.28
C PHE A 166 -16.70 6.36 14.52
N ALA A 167 -17.83 6.99 14.73
CA ALA A 167 -17.89 8.41 15.06
C ALA A 167 -17.24 8.68 16.41
N ASP A 168 -17.53 7.86 17.44
CA ASP A 168 -16.91 7.92 18.75
C ASP A 168 -15.40 7.69 18.68
N PHE A 169 -14.97 6.67 17.89
CA PHE A 169 -13.56 6.44 17.62
C PHE A 169 -12.88 7.66 17.00
N ALA A 170 -13.51 8.31 16.02
CA ALA A 170 -12.95 9.50 15.38
C ALA A 170 -12.78 10.66 16.36
N VAL A 171 -13.72 10.84 17.29
CA VAL A 171 -13.64 11.83 18.38
C VAL A 171 -12.50 11.48 19.34
N ASP A 172 -12.43 10.23 19.81
CA ASP A 172 -11.41 9.75 20.73
C ASP A 172 -9.99 9.91 20.14
N MET A 173 -9.83 9.66 18.82
CA MET A 173 -8.56 9.84 18.11
C MET A 173 -8.30 11.29 17.69
N GLY A 174 -9.30 12.16 17.66
CA GLY A 174 -9.17 13.57 17.32
C GLY A 174 -9.03 13.86 15.81
N PHE A 175 -9.56 13.02 14.92
CA PHE A 175 -9.61 13.28 13.48
C PHE A 175 -11.04 13.50 12.99
N VAL A 176 -11.18 14.14 11.83
CA VAL A 176 -12.47 14.30 11.14
C VAL A 176 -12.59 13.25 10.02
N PRO A 177 -13.55 12.33 10.10
CA PRO A 177 -13.77 11.38 9.01
C PRO A 177 -14.35 12.09 7.78
N LYS A 178 -13.87 11.70 6.60
CA LYS A 178 -14.37 12.17 5.32
C LYS A 178 -14.61 10.99 4.37
N VAL A 179 -15.66 11.10 3.55
CA VAL A 179 -15.92 10.16 2.47
C VAL A 179 -15.65 10.80 1.12
N CYS A 180 -15.19 9.98 0.19
CA CYS A 180 -15.03 10.40 -1.19
C CYS A 180 -16.36 10.84 -1.79
N ARG A 181 -16.35 11.89 -2.60
CA ARG A 181 -17.52 12.28 -3.38
C ARG A 181 -17.87 11.16 -4.36
N ILE A 182 -19.17 10.87 -4.47
CA ILE A 182 -19.66 9.90 -5.44
C ILE A 182 -19.22 10.33 -6.84
N ARG A 183 -18.70 9.40 -7.64
CA ARG A 183 -18.20 9.60 -9.01
C ARG A 183 -17.02 10.58 -9.13
N SER A 184 -16.23 10.77 -8.08
CA SER A 184 -15.01 11.59 -8.14
C SER A 184 -13.76 10.74 -7.79
N PRO A 185 -13.32 9.85 -8.70
CA PRO A 185 -12.22 8.91 -8.44
C PRO A 185 -10.88 9.62 -8.14
N GLN A 186 -10.75 10.89 -8.53
CA GLN A 186 -9.53 11.67 -8.34
C GLN A 186 -9.21 11.98 -6.88
N THR A 187 -10.20 11.99 -5.98
CA THR A 187 -10.00 12.34 -4.56
C THR A 187 -9.32 11.24 -3.76
N LYS A 188 -9.42 9.97 -4.18
CA LYS A 188 -8.87 8.78 -3.50
C LYS A 188 -7.65 8.17 -4.22
N GLY A 189 -7.19 8.78 -5.31
CA GLY A 189 -6.19 8.19 -6.22
C GLY A 189 -4.83 7.85 -5.56
N LYS A 190 -4.52 8.39 -4.37
CA LYS A 190 -3.28 8.08 -3.64
C LYS A 190 -3.36 6.68 -3.02
N VAL A 191 -4.43 6.39 -2.28
CA VAL A 191 -4.60 5.10 -1.60
C VAL A 191 -4.96 3.97 -2.57
N GLU A 192 -5.72 4.24 -3.64
CA GLU A 192 -6.00 3.24 -4.68
C GLU A 192 -4.72 2.77 -5.36
N ARG A 193 -3.77 3.70 -5.62
CA ARG A 193 -2.44 3.34 -6.12
C ARG A 193 -1.65 2.54 -5.10
N LEU A 194 -1.79 2.84 -3.80
CA LEU A 194 -1.12 2.07 -2.75
C LEU A 194 -1.66 0.64 -2.69
N VAL A 195 -2.99 0.43 -2.74
CA VAL A 195 -3.57 -0.92 -2.81
C VAL A 195 -2.99 -1.71 -3.99
N ARG A 196 -2.94 -1.08 -5.17
CA ARG A 196 -2.33 -1.72 -6.34
C ARG A 196 -0.85 -1.98 -6.13
N TYR A 197 -0.11 -1.03 -5.56
CA TYR A 197 1.31 -1.17 -5.30
C TYR A 197 1.62 -2.31 -4.32
N VAL A 198 0.79 -2.51 -3.30
CA VAL A 198 0.90 -3.68 -2.41
C VAL A 198 0.72 -4.98 -3.22
N LYS A 199 -0.30 -5.06 -4.07
CA LYS A 199 -0.57 -6.26 -4.89
C LYS A 199 0.53 -6.53 -5.91
N ASP A 200 1.06 -5.49 -6.54
CA ASP A 200 2.00 -5.63 -7.66
C ASP A 200 3.47 -5.68 -7.21
N SER A 201 3.79 -5.27 -5.97
CA SER A 201 5.19 -5.07 -5.55
C SER A 201 5.54 -5.69 -4.20
N PHE A 202 4.57 -5.85 -3.29
CA PHE A 202 4.83 -6.47 -2.00
C PHE A 202 4.59 -7.98 -2.04
N ILE A 203 3.42 -8.41 -2.49
CA ILE A 203 3.03 -9.84 -2.48
C ILE A 203 3.88 -10.69 -3.44
N PRO A 204 4.10 -10.28 -4.72
CA PRO A 204 4.71 -11.17 -5.70
C PRO A 204 6.13 -11.57 -5.32
N GLY A 205 6.41 -12.86 -5.46
CA GLY A 205 7.74 -13.44 -5.26
C GLY A 205 8.19 -13.47 -3.79
N ARG A 206 7.31 -13.28 -2.82
CA ARG A 206 7.56 -13.50 -1.38
C ARG A 206 6.80 -14.73 -0.91
N SER A 207 7.36 -15.39 0.08
CA SER A 207 6.72 -16.45 0.84
C SER A 207 6.47 -15.99 2.28
N PHE A 208 5.38 -16.45 2.87
CA PHE A 208 4.95 -16.05 4.20
C PHE A 208 4.59 -17.30 5.00
N GLN A 209 5.00 -17.35 6.26
CA GLN A 209 4.69 -18.48 7.14
C GLN A 209 3.25 -18.39 7.65
N ASP A 210 2.86 -17.21 8.09
CA ASP A 210 1.54 -16.91 8.67
C ASP A 210 1.20 -15.42 8.53
N LEU A 211 0.04 -15.03 9.04
CA LEU A 211 -0.41 -13.63 9.03
C LEU A 211 0.54 -12.71 9.83
N GLY A 212 1.16 -13.20 10.90
CA GLY A 212 2.11 -12.45 11.71
C GLY A 212 3.40 -12.16 10.92
N ASP A 213 3.91 -13.17 10.22
CA ASP A 213 5.06 -13.03 9.35
C ASP A 213 4.77 -12.09 8.17
N LEU A 214 3.60 -12.23 7.53
CA LEU A 214 3.12 -11.34 6.49
C LEU A 214 3.14 -9.87 6.95
N ASN A 215 2.65 -9.59 8.16
CA ASN A 215 2.63 -8.23 8.73
C ASN A 215 4.03 -7.72 9.09
N ARG A 216 4.93 -8.57 9.63
CA ARG A 216 6.33 -8.16 9.86
C ARG A 216 7.02 -7.76 8.57
N GLN A 217 6.86 -8.56 7.50
CA GLN A 217 7.42 -8.27 6.18
C GLN A 217 6.79 -7.02 5.57
N ALA A 218 5.47 -6.81 5.71
CA ALA A 218 4.77 -5.62 5.23
C ALA A 218 5.29 -4.34 5.88
N LEU A 219 5.49 -4.34 7.20
CA LEU A 219 6.01 -3.20 7.93
C LEU A 219 7.46 -2.87 7.52
N ALA A 220 8.31 -3.90 7.36
CA ALA A 220 9.67 -3.73 6.87
C ALA A 220 9.68 -3.19 5.42
N TRP A 221 8.79 -3.68 4.57
CA TRP A 221 8.62 -3.20 3.20
C TRP A 221 8.16 -1.74 3.15
N CYS A 222 7.19 -1.33 3.96
CA CYS A 222 6.77 0.07 4.06
C CYS A 222 7.95 0.98 4.37
N ARG A 223 8.77 0.65 5.38
CA ARG A 223 9.97 1.40 5.74
C ARG A 223 11.00 1.47 4.61
N SER A 224 11.25 0.34 3.95
CA SER A 224 12.17 0.26 2.81
C SER A 224 11.70 1.11 1.63
N VAL A 225 10.41 1.11 1.31
CA VAL A 225 9.85 1.91 0.22
C VAL A 225 9.85 3.40 0.58
N ASP A 226 9.52 3.73 1.83
CA ASP A 226 9.47 5.12 2.29
C ASP A 226 10.87 5.74 2.49
N SER A 227 11.94 4.93 2.50
CA SER A 227 13.33 5.40 2.50
C SER A 227 13.84 5.80 1.11
N ARG A 228 13.08 5.54 0.05
CA ARG A 228 13.45 5.86 -1.35
C ARG A 228 12.79 7.16 -1.81
N VAL A 229 13.39 7.83 -2.78
CA VAL A 229 12.80 9.02 -3.40
C VAL A 229 11.46 8.66 -4.04
N HIS A 230 10.40 9.36 -3.66
CA HIS A 230 9.06 9.14 -4.19
C HIS A 230 8.93 9.81 -5.57
N GLY A 231 8.63 9.03 -6.61
CA GLY A 231 8.64 9.47 -8.00
C GLY A 231 7.70 10.63 -8.38
N THR A 232 6.77 11.02 -7.50
CA THR A 232 5.86 12.14 -7.76
C THR A 232 6.27 13.40 -7.01
N THR A 233 6.72 13.28 -5.75
CA THR A 233 7.09 14.43 -4.92
C THR A 233 8.57 14.78 -5.04
N GLY A 234 9.42 13.83 -5.47
CA GLY A 234 10.87 14.00 -5.48
C GLY A 234 11.50 13.93 -4.09
N GLU A 235 10.71 13.71 -3.04
CA GLU A 235 11.14 13.67 -1.65
C GLU A 235 11.21 12.22 -1.14
N ILE A 236 11.91 12.00 -0.04
CA ILE A 236 11.95 10.73 0.68
C ILE A 236 10.83 10.75 1.73
N PRO A 237 9.79 9.87 1.62
CA PRO A 237 8.63 9.89 2.52
C PRO A 237 8.98 9.83 4.01
N LEU A 238 9.97 9.06 4.42
CA LEU A 238 10.42 9.00 5.83
C LEU A 238 11.02 10.32 6.33
N GLN A 239 11.64 11.11 5.44
CA GLN A 239 12.15 12.44 5.81
C GLN A 239 11.00 13.44 5.86
N ALA A 240 10.13 13.44 4.84
CA ALA A 240 8.96 14.28 4.78
C ALA A 240 7.96 14.00 5.94
N LEU A 241 7.91 12.76 6.46
CA LEU A 241 7.10 12.39 7.61
C LEU A 241 7.49 13.18 8.87
N LYS A 242 8.77 13.51 9.06
CA LYS A 242 9.24 14.30 10.21
C LYS A 242 8.71 15.73 10.19
N GLU A 243 8.40 16.24 9.00
CA GLU A 243 7.86 17.57 8.78
C GLU A 243 6.31 17.60 8.80
N GLU A 244 5.66 16.42 8.87
CA GLU A 244 4.19 16.33 8.95
C GLU A 244 3.70 16.98 10.24
N LYS A 245 2.70 17.83 10.12
CA LYS A 245 2.06 18.53 11.25
C LYS A 245 0.90 17.68 11.79
N LEU A 246 1.20 16.46 12.20
CA LEU A 246 0.22 15.56 12.80
C LEU A 246 -0.16 16.05 14.20
N ARG A 247 -1.40 15.78 14.60
CA ARG A 247 -1.85 15.98 15.98
C ARG A 247 -1.17 14.96 16.89
N ALA A 248 -0.98 15.33 18.16
CA ALA A 248 -0.44 14.39 19.14
C ALA A 248 -1.33 13.14 19.26
N LEU A 249 -0.70 12.01 19.51
CA LEU A 249 -1.43 10.78 19.82
C LEU A 249 -2.25 10.94 21.09
N PRO A 250 -3.46 10.36 21.18
CA PRO A 250 -4.21 10.28 22.43
C PRO A 250 -3.45 9.56 23.53
N ALA A 251 -3.91 9.68 24.78
CA ALA A 251 -3.35 8.94 25.90
C ALA A 251 -3.36 7.43 25.66
N ALA A 252 -2.36 6.72 26.18
CA ALA A 252 -2.19 5.28 25.97
C ALA A 252 -3.47 4.47 26.28
N ALA A 253 -4.18 4.83 27.35
CA ALA A 253 -5.44 4.15 27.73
C ALA A 253 -6.53 4.26 26.63
N VAL A 254 -6.58 5.39 25.90
CA VAL A 254 -7.52 5.58 24.79
C VAL A 254 -7.11 4.73 23.59
N LEU A 255 -5.81 4.68 23.27
CA LEU A 255 -5.30 3.86 22.17
C LEU A 255 -5.53 2.37 22.44
N GLU A 256 -5.28 1.91 23.66
CA GLU A 256 -5.45 0.51 24.06
C GLU A 256 -6.91 0.07 23.94
N LYS A 257 -7.91 0.92 24.25
CA LYS A 257 -9.34 0.62 24.08
C LYS A 257 -9.68 0.03 22.70
N TYR A 258 -8.97 0.47 21.64
CA TYR A 258 -9.23 0.08 20.25
C TYR A 258 -8.24 -0.97 19.70
N ARG A 259 -7.28 -1.41 20.50
CA ARG A 259 -6.30 -2.42 20.10
C ARG A 259 -6.71 -3.84 20.48
N TRP A 260 -7.63 -3.99 21.41
CA TRP A 260 -8.13 -5.28 21.87
C TRP A 260 -9.37 -5.71 21.11
N GLU A 261 -9.42 -6.99 20.73
CA GLU A 261 -10.63 -7.61 20.22
C GLU A 261 -11.48 -8.11 21.40
N THR A 262 -12.74 -7.64 21.47
CA THR A 262 -13.71 -8.25 22.39
C THR A 262 -14.30 -9.48 21.72
N ARG A 263 -14.18 -10.64 22.32
CA ARG A 263 -14.78 -11.89 21.87
C ARG A 263 -15.78 -12.38 22.89
N ILE A 264 -16.88 -12.94 22.40
CA ILE A 264 -17.86 -13.62 23.26
C ILE A 264 -17.34 -15.04 23.47
N VAL A 265 -17.03 -15.37 24.72
CA VAL A 265 -16.64 -16.73 25.11
C VAL A 265 -17.93 -17.52 25.31
N THR A 266 -18.06 -18.67 24.68
CA THR A 266 -19.19 -19.58 24.90
C THR A 266 -19.14 -20.17 26.32
N ARG A 267 -20.26 -20.75 26.78
CA ARG A 267 -20.29 -21.41 28.10
C ARG A 267 -19.29 -22.55 28.21
N GLU A 268 -18.80 -23.09 27.11
CA GLU A 268 -17.80 -24.16 27.03
C GLU A 268 -16.36 -23.62 26.96
N GLY A 269 -16.16 -22.29 27.12
CA GLY A 269 -14.84 -21.67 27.10
C GLY A 269 -14.20 -21.57 25.71
N LEU A 270 -14.95 -21.82 24.64
CA LEU A 270 -14.50 -21.69 23.26
C LEU A 270 -14.63 -20.23 22.76
N VAL A 271 -13.61 -19.73 22.05
CA VAL A 271 -13.53 -18.36 21.53
C VAL A 271 -13.67 -18.34 20.02
#